data_2ae5aa89736abcbf3a0f9f72a2594a24
#
_entry.id   2ae5aa89736abcbf3a0f9f72a2594a24
#
_cell.length_a   1.000
_cell.length_b   1.000
_cell.length_c   1.000
_cell.angle_alpha   90.00
_cell.angle_beta   90.00
_cell.angle_gamma   90.00
#
_symmetry.space_group_name_H-M   'P 1'
#
loop_
_entity.id
_entity.type
_entity.pdbx_description
1 polymer ?
#
loop_
_entity_poly.entity_id
_entity_poly.type
_entity_poly.pdbx_seq_one_letter_code
_entity_poly.pdbx_strand_id
1 'polypeptide(L)'
;MRALSSRNTLSKIVLRNQIDKIRLLFRKDRESYLCFYRILGFYPHNIQIYEQALLHKSSAVRSEKGRPLNNERLEFLGDAILDAIVGDIVYKRFEGKREGFLTNTRSKIVQRETLNKLAVEIGLDKLIKYSTRSSSHNSYMYGNAFEAFIGAIYLDQGYERCKQFMEQRIINRYIDLDKISRKEVNFKSKLIEWSQKNKMEVSFELIEQFLDHDSNPVFQTEVRIEGLPAGTGTGYSKKESQQNAAQMAIKKVKDQTFMDTVNEAKSQHSKPSEVETESVEPELTESEAMEPDTLETKTPEVETAANEVETTVNEVEATETEKA
;
A
#
# COMPACT_ATOMS: atom_id res chain seq x y z
N MET A 1 -12.24 32.98 13.77
CA MET A 1 -13.38 32.26 13.14
C MET A 1 -13.35 30.72 13.26
N ARG A 2 -12.19 30.03 13.31
CA ARG A 2 -12.14 28.54 13.44
C ARG A 2 -12.70 27.98 14.76
N ALA A 3 -12.54 28.66 15.88
CA ALA A 3 -13.00 28.20 17.20
C ALA A 3 -14.52 28.16 17.39
N LEU A 4 -15.28 29.04 16.74
CA LEU A 4 -16.73 29.10 16.81
C LEU A 4 -17.40 28.00 15.98
N SER A 5 -16.82 27.62 14.84
CA SER A 5 -17.30 26.50 13.99
C SER A 5 -17.15 25.16 14.71
N SER A 6 -16.03 24.94 15.42
CA SER A 6 -15.77 23.71 16.18
C SER A 6 -16.75 23.50 17.34
N ARG A 7 -17.12 24.56 18.09
CA ARG A 7 -18.09 24.48 19.19
C ARG A 7 -19.50 24.11 18.72
N ASN A 8 -19.95 24.68 17.60
CA ASN A 8 -21.28 24.36 17.03
C ASN A 8 -21.34 22.89 16.53
N THR A 9 -20.25 22.37 16.00
CA THR A 9 -20.17 20.98 15.54
C THR A 9 -20.21 20.01 16.73
N LEU A 10 -19.44 20.28 17.79
CA LEU A 10 -19.44 19.48 19.01
C LEU A 10 -20.80 19.44 19.70
N SER A 11 -21.49 20.57 19.81
CA SER A 11 -22.81 20.61 20.44
C SER A 11 -23.88 19.84 19.66
N LYS A 12 -23.85 19.90 18.33
CA LYS A 12 -24.71 19.10 17.44
C LYS A 12 -24.44 17.59 17.58
N ILE A 13 -23.19 17.20 17.70
CA ILE A 13 -22.79 15.80 17.89
C ILE A 13 -23.29 15.26 19.23
N VAL A 14 -23.11 16.01 20.31
CA VAL A 14 -23.57 15.61 21.65
C VAL A 14 -25.08 15.47 21.69
N LEU A 15 -25.80 16.44 21.14
CA LEU A 15 -27.29 16.42 21.08
C LEU A 15 -27.78 15.20 20.27
N ARG A 16 -27.13 14.91 19.13
CA ARG A 16 -27.49 13.78 18.27
C ARG A 16 -27.26 12.44 18.98
N ASN A 17 -26.15 12.28 19.67
CA ASN A 17 -25.90 11.08 20.48
C ASN A 17 -26.93 10.87 21.61
N GLN A 18 -27.44 11.94 22.20
CA GLN A 18 -28.52 11.84 23.21
C GLN A 18 -29.84 11.37 22.58
N ILE A 19 -30.21 11.92 21.43
CA ILE A 19 -31.39 11.49 20.68
C ILE A 19 -31.27 10.01 20.28
N ASP A 20 -30.12 9.59 19.78
CA ASP A 20 -29.90 8.21 19.38
C ASP A 20 -29.94 7.25 20.58
N LYS A 21 -29.46 7.69 21.75
CA LYS A 21 -29.58 6.93 23.00
C LYS A 21 -31.03 6.73 23.40
N ILE A 22 -31.90 7.74 23.26
CA ILE A 22 -33.35 7.66 23.55
C ILE A 22 -34.00 6.69 22.54
N ARG A 23 -33.68 6.81 21.25
CA ARG A 23 -34.20 5.92 20.19
C ARG A 23 -33.85 4.46 20.46
N LEU A 24 -32.67 4.20 21.05
CA LEU A 24 -32.23 2.85 21.36
C LEU A 24 -33.13 2.14 22.39
N LEU A 25 -33.79 2.88 23.30
CA LEU A 25 -34.68 2.29 24.29
C LEU A 25 -35.89 1.60 23.66
N PHE A 26 -36.29 2.02 22.46
CA PHE A 26 -37.44 1.50 21.73
C PHE A 26 -37.10 0.49 20.64
N ARG A 27 -35.81 0.10 20.48
CA ARG A 27 -35.36 -0.84 19.44
C ARG A 27 -35.26 -2.27 19.96
N LYS A 28 -35.70 -3.24 19.14
CA LYS A 28 -35.62 -4.68 19.45
C LYS A 28 -34.18 -5.22 19.35
N ASP A 29 -33.35 -4.61 18.48
CA ASP A 29 -31.96 -5.01 18.15
C ASP A 29 -30.91 -4.22 18.97
N ARG A 30 -31.28 -3.82 20.17
CA ARG A 30 -30.50 -2.97 21.08
C ARG A 30 -29.06 -3.48 21.33
N GLU A 31 -28.87 -4.78 21.48
CA GLU A 31 -27.55 -5.35 21.75
C GLU A 31 -26.55 -5.15 20.59
N SER A 32 -27.01 -5.33 19.36
CA SER A 32 -26.17 -5.09 18.17
C SER A 32 -25.76 -3.62 18.08
N TYR A 33 -26.67 -2.69 18.33
CA TYR A 33 -26.35 -1.25 18.38
C TYR A 33 -25.34 -0.90 19.49
N LEU A 34 -25.45 -1.52 20.66
CA LEU A 34 -24.50 -1.32 21.75
C LEU A 34 -23.12 -1.90 21.44
N CYS A 35 -23.06 -3.03 20.73
CA CYS A 35 -21.82 -3.60 20.27
C CYS A 35 -21.09 -2.62 19.34
N PHE A 36 -21.76 -2.11 18.32
CA PHE A 36 -21.16 -1.12 17.41
C PHE A 36 -20.85 0.20 18.11
N TYR A 37 -21.67 0.66 19.04
CA TYR A 37 -21.38 1.87 19.81
C TYR A 37 -20.05 1.78 20.59
N ARG A 38 -19.73 0.62 21.17
CA ARG A 38 -18.45 0.41 21.88
C ARG A 38 -17.24 0.60 20.95
N ILE A 39 -17.35 0.16 19.72
CA ILE A 39 -16.29 0.29 18.70
C ILE A 39 -16.28 1.72 18.17
N LEU A 40 -17.41 2.22 17.71
CA LEU A 40 -17.54 3.50 16.99
C LEU A 40 -17.41 4.73 17.90
N GLY A 41 -17.95 4.67 19.13
CA GLY A 41 -18.13 5.83 20.02
C GLY A 41 -19.35 6.67 19.68
N PHE A 42 -20.16 6.24 18.73
CA PHE A 42 -21.47 6.82 18.35
C PHE A 42 -22.43 5.72 17.91
N TYR A 43 -23.71 6.04 17.83
CA TYR A 43 -24.71 5.06 17.39
C TYR A 43 -24.83 5.04 15.87
N PRO A 44 -24.82 3.86 15.22
CA PRO A 44 -25.13 3.76 13.80
C PRO A 44 -26.58 4.17 13.52
N HIS A 45 -26.83 4.82 12.38
CA HIS A 45 -28.18 5.09 11.89
C HIS A 45 -28.72 3.88 11.13
N ASN A 46 -27.92 3.28 10.27
CA ASN A 46 -28.23 2.08 9.51
C ASN A 46 -27.28 0.93 9.91
N ILE A 47 -27.73 0.08 10.83
CA ILE A 47 -26.93 -1.04 11.34
C ILE A 47 -26.59 -2.07 10.26
N GLN A 48 -27.48 -2.24 9.28
CA GLN A 48 -27.32 -3.27 8.24
C GLN A 48 -26.06 -3.07 7.41
N ILE A 49 -25.65 -1.82 7.19
CA ILE A 49 -24.44 -1.53 6.43
C ILE A 49 -23.17 -1.93 7.20
N TYR A 50 -23.18 -1.83 8.54
CA TYR A 50 -22.07 -2.27 9.38
C TYR A 50 -22.04 -3.81 9.46
N GLU A 51 -23.20 -4.45 9.53
CA GLU A 51 -23.28 -5.90 9.46
C GLU A 51 -22.78 -6.42 8.12
N GLN A 52 -23.11 -5.75 7.01
CA GLN A 52 -22.59 -6.07 5.68
C GLN A 52 -21.08 -5.90 5.59
N ALA A 53 -20.49 -4.86 6.20
CA ALA A 53 -19.04 -4.64 6.24
C ALA A 53 -18.28 -5.81 6.88
N LEU A 54 -18.96 -6.58 7.74
CA LEU A 54 -18.42 -7.75 8.44
C LEU A 54 -18.73 -9.09 7.75
N LEU A 55 -19.38 -9.08 6.58
CA LEU A 55 -19.65 -10.28 5.78
C LEU A 55 -18.53 -10.54 4.80
N HIS A 56 -17.62 -11.45 5.14
CA HIS A 56 -16.61 -11.92 4.19
C HIS A 56 -17.25 -12.65 3.00
N LYS A 57 -16.66 -12.55 1.81
CA LYS A 57 -17.19 -13.21 0.59
C LYS A 57 -17.44 -14.72 0.72
N SER A 58 -16.71 -15.40 1.61
CA SER A 58 -16.90 -16.82 1.88
C SER A 58 -18.15 -17.13 2.71
N SER A 59 -18.83 -16.15 3.29
CA SER A 59 -20.01 -16.35 4.13
C SER A 59 -21.23 -16.88 3.37
N ALA A 60 -21.21 -16.79 2.03
CA ALA A 60 -22.28 -17.23 1.11
C ALA A 60 -23.68 -16.62 1.40
N VAL A 61 -23.75 -15.53 2.13
CA VAL A 61 -25.00 -14.81 2.41
C VAL A 61 -25.52 -14.18 1.13
N ARG A 62 -26.86 -14.23 0.93
CA ARG A 62 -27.52 -13.61 -0.22
C ARG A 62 -28.55 -12.59 0.25
N SER A 63 -28.73 -11.54 -0.54
CA SER A 63 -29.82 -10.58 -0.36
C SER A 63 -31.17 -11.21 -0.72
N GLU A 64 -32.28 -10.56 -0.34
CA GLU A 64 -33.65 -10.95 -0.73
C GLU A 64 -33.83 -11.13 -2.25
N LYS A 65 -33.04 -10.39 -3.04
CA LYS A 65 -33.01 -10.49 -4.52
C LYS A 65 -32.05 -11.57 -5.05
N GLY A 66 -31.56 -12.47 -4.19
CA GLY A 66 -30.67 -13.58 -4.54
C GLY A 66 -29.23 -13.19 -4.89
N ARG A 67 -28.85 -11.91 -4.83
CA ARG A 67 -27.48 -11.45 -5.12
C ARG A 67 -26.56 -11.74 -3.93
N PRO A 68 -25.28 -12.10 -4.18
CA PRO A 68 -24.31 -12.25 -3.11
C PRO A 68 -24.21 -10.97 -2.27
N LEU A 69 -24.28 -11.13 -0.94
CA LEU A 69 -24.12 -10.05 0.00
C LEU A 69 -22.78 -10.24 0.73
N ASN A 70 -21.82 -9.35 0.47
CA ASN A 70 -20.51 -9.37 1.08
C ASN A 70 -19.97 -7.95 1.28
N ASN A 71 -18.75 -7.83 1.78
CA ASN A 71 -18.10 -6.56 2.10
C ASN A 71 -17.25 -5.96 0.95
N GLU A 72 -17.05 -6.64 -0.17
CA GLU A 72 -16.08 -6.21 -1.21
C GLU A 72 -16.34 -4.80 -1.74
N ARG A 73 -17.61 -4.42 -1.96
CA ARG A 73 -17.93 -3.06 -2.43
C ARG A 73 -17.70 -1.98 -1.37
N LEU A 74 -17.91 -2.32 -0.09
CA LEU A 74 -17.64 -1.43 1.04
C LEU A 74 -16.13 -1.31 1.27
N GLU A 75 -15.39 -2.40 1.11
CA GLU A 75 -13.91 -2.45 1.13
C GLU A 75 -13.33 -1.49 0.08
N PHE A 76 -13.75 -1.62 -1.19
CA PHE A 76 -13.32 -0.72 -2.26
C PHE A 76 -13.55 0.76 -1.94
N LEU A 77 -14.73 1.11 -1.43
CA LEU A 77 -15.04 2.49 -1.04
C LEU A 77 -14.24 2.93 0.18
N GLY A 78 -14.14 2.03 1.17
CA GLY A 78 -13.48 2.30 2.43
C GLY A 78 -11.98 2.52 2.30
N ASP A 79 -11.31 1.78 1.44
CA ASP A 79 -9.89 1.97 1.10
C ASP A 79 -9.63 3.41 0.61
N ALA A 80 -10.39 3.88 -0.37
CA ALA A 80 -10.24 5.25 -0.88
C ALA A 80 -10.50 6.32 0.19
N ILE A 81 -11.53 6.14 1.02
CA ILE A 81 -11.88 7.07 2.11
C ILE A 81 -10.81 7.05 3.21
N LEU A 82 -10.32 5.87 3.56
CA LEU A 82 -9.25 5.67 4.55
C LEU A 82 -7.97 6.39 4.12
N ASP A 83 -7.55 6.19 2.88
CA ASP A 83 -6.38 6.84 2.28
C ASP A 83 -6.50 8.37 2.33
N ALA A 84 -7.65 8.92 1.97
CA ALA A 84 -7.90 10.36 2.01
C ALA A 84 -7.85 10.91 3.45
N ILE A 85 -8.46 10.22 4.42
CA ILE A 85 -8.48 10.62 5.83
C ILE A 85 -7.08 10.56 6.43
N VAL A 86 -6.35 9.46 6.23
CA VAL A 86 -4.99 9.30 6.77
C VAL A 86 -4.05 10.30 6.12
N GLY A 87 -4.20 10.57 4.82
CA GLY A 87 -3.46 11.61 4.11
C GLY A 87 -3.66 13.00 4.74
N ASP A 88 -4.91 13.39 5.01
CA ASP A 88 -5.25 14.67 5.67
C ASP A 88 -4.65 14.77 7.09
N ILE A 89 -4.72 13.69 7.87
CA ILE A 89 -4.19 13.64 9.23
C ILE A 89 -2.65 13.77 9.20
N VAL A 90 -1.97 12.99 8.35
CA VAL A 90 -0.51 13.02 8.21
C VAL A 90 -0.03 14.37 7.71
N TYR A 91 -0.70 14.96 6.72
CA TYR A 91 -0.40 16.29 6.19
C TYR A 91 -0.45 17.36 7.29
N LYS A 92 -1.50 17.36 8.10
CA LYS A 92 -1.69 18.32 9.19
C LYS A 92 -0.76 18.09 10.38
N ARG A 93 -0.41 16.83 10.65
CA ARG A 93 0.48 16.49 11.77
C ARG A 93 1.93 16.84 11.51
N PHE A 94 2.40 16.70 10.27
CA PHE A 94 3.79 16.85 9.89
C PHE A 94 4.01 18.06 8.97
N GLU A 95 3.66 19.24 9.46
CA GLU A 95 3.88 20.50 8.75
C GLU A 95 5.38 20.67 8.39
N GLY A 96 5.66 21.08 7.16
CA GLY A 96 7.04 21.30 6.67
C GLY A 96 7.79 20.03 6.24
N LYS A 97 7.20 18.83 6.32
CA LYS A 97 7.80 17.62 5.75
C LYS A 97 7.53 17.51 4.24
N ARG A 98 8.49 16.92 3.51
CA ARG A 98 8.40 16.73 2.06
C ARG A 98 7.38 15.63 1.72
N GLU A 99 6.88 15.66 0.49
CA GLU A 99 5.88 14.73 -0.05
C GLU A 99 6.26 13.25 0.20
N GLY A 100 7.48 12.82 -0.12
CA GLY A 100 7.91 11.43 0.07
C GLY A 100 7.84 10.94 1.53
N PHE A 101 8.07 11.84 2.53
CA PHE A 101 7.87 11.52 3.94
C PHE A 101 6.39 11.30 4.26
N LEU A 102 5.51 12.17 3.74
CA LEU A 102 4.07 12.08 3.97
C LEU A 102 3.49 10.80 3.35
N THR A 103 3.87 10.51 2.10
CA THR A 103 3.47 9.28 1.38
C THR A 103 3.95 8.02 2.09
N ASN A 104 5.20 7.96 2.53
CA ASN A 104 5.73 6.82 3.27
C ASN A 104 5.01 6.65 4.63
N THR A 105 4.76 7.73 5.36
CA THR A 105 4.05 7.68 6.65
C THR A 105 2.61 7.21 6.47
N ARG A 106 1.88 7.72 5.47
CA ARG A 106 0.54 7.27 5.11
C ARG A 106 0.56 5.77 4.80
N SER A 107 1.41 5.33 3.89
CA SER A 107 1.50 3.92 3.46
C SER A 107 1.73 2.96 4.63
N LYS A 108 2.51 3.34 5.64
CA LYS A 108 2.72 2.52 6.84
C LYS A 108 1.48 2.40 7.72
N ILE A 109 0.63 3.40 7.73
CA ILE A 109 -0.61 3.39 8.50
C ILE A 109 -1.65 2.53 7.81
N VAL A 110 -1.79 2.68 6.48
CA VAL A 110 -2.80 1.95 5.70
C VAL A 110 -2.30 0.61 5.17
N GLN A 111 -1.07 0.21 5.46
CA GLN A 111 -0.59 -1.11 5.05
C GLN A 111 -1.38 -2.24 5.74
N ARG A 112 -1.56 -3.32 5.01
CA ARG A 112 -2.36 -4.49 5.40
C ARG A 112 -2.07 -5.03 6.81
N GLU A 113 -0.81 -5.14 7.19
CA GLU A 113 -0.44 -5.61 8.52
C GLU A 113 -0.94 -4.69 9.64
N THR A 114 -0.87 -3.38 9.42
CA THR A 114 -1.37 -2.40 10.39
C THR A 114 -2.89 -2.48 10.48
N LEU A 115 -3.60 -2.54 9.35
CA LEU A 115 -5.06 -2.65 9.32
C LEU A 115 -5.56 -3.95 9.98
N ASN A 116 -4.88 -5.08 9.73
CA ASN A 116 -5.18 -6.34 10.43
C ASN A 116 -5.08 -6.20 11.94
N LYS A 117 -4.00 -5.60 12.44
CA LYS A 117 -3.80 -5.36 13.87
C LYS A 117 -4.88 -4.44 14.44
N LEU A 118 -5.19 -3.36 13.75
CA LEU A 118 -6.23 -2.42 14.17
C LEU A 118 -7.60 -3.07 14.25
N ALA A 119 -7.96 -3.91 13.27
CA ALA A 119 -9.21 -4.66 13.30
C ALA A 119 -9.35 -5.56 14.54
N VAL A 120 -8.27 -6.23 14.94
CA VAL A 120 -8.22 -7.06 16.15
C VAL A 120 -8.29 -6.19 17.41
N GLU A 121 -7.53 -5.11 17.49
CA GLU A 121 -7.49 -4.20 18.65
C GLU A 121 -8.85 -3.56 18.94
N ILE A 122 -9.65 -3.27 17.93
CA ILE A 122 -11.00 -2.72 18.12
C ILE A 122 -12.08 -3.80 18.21
N GLY A 123 -11.71 -5.10 18.09
CA GLY A 123 -12.60 -6.24 18.26
C GLY A 123 -13.48 -6.57 17.05
N LEU A 124 -13.12 -6.13 15.83
CA LEU A 124 -13.84 -6.51 14.60
C LEU A 124 -13.65 -7.98 14.27
N ASP A 125 -12.51 -8.58 14.59
CA ASP A 125 -12.18 -9.98 14.38
C ASP A 125 -13.26 -10.92 14.91
N LYS A 126 -13.87 -10.58 16.05
CA LYS A 126 -14.94 -11.34 16.73
C LYS A 126 -16.31 -11.21 16.06
N LEU A 127 -16.49 -10.22 15.19
CA LEU A 127 -17.76 -9.90 14.55
C LEU A 127 -17.81 -10.31 13.08
N ILE A 128 -16.66 -10.63 12.46
CA ILE A 128 -16.59 -11.03 11.06
C ILE A 128 -17.24 -12.39 10.86
N LYS A 129 -18.17 -12.46 9.89
CA LYS A 129 -18.85 -13.69 9.48
C LYS A 129 -18.17 -14.27 8.24
N TYR A 130 -17.63 -15.47 8.36
CA TYR A 130 -16.93 -16.19 7.28
C TYR A 130 -17.19 -17.69 7.35
N SER A 131 -16.92 -18.41 6.25
CA SER A 131 -17.00 -19.88 6.25
C SER A 131 -15.70 -20.49 6.76
N THR A 132 -15.78 -21.39 7.73
CA THR A 132 -14.63 -22.09 8.34
C THR A 132 -13.83 -22.94 7.35
N ARG A 133 -14.42 -23.34 6.22
CA ARG A 133 -13.72 -24.11 5.17
C ARG A 133 -12.65 -23.29 4.44
N SER A 134 -12.65 -21.96 4.58
CA SER A 134 -11.74 -21.03 3.92
C SER A 134 -10.63 -20.48 4.82
N SER A 135 -10.47 -21.00 6.04
CA SER A 135 -9.71 -20.34 7.11
C SER A 135 -8.18 -20.40 7.00
N SER A 136 -7.60 -21.27 6.17
CA SER A 136 -6.14 -21.46 6.15
C SER A 136 -5.31 -20.41 5.41
N HIS A 137 -5.94 -19.46 4.67
CA HIS A 137 -5.20 -18.44 3.89
C HIS A 137 -5.71 -17.00 4.04
N ASN A 138 -6.54 -16.68 5.03
CA ASN A 138 -7.19 -15.37 5.12
C ASN A 138 -6.44 -14.36 6.01
N SER A 139 -5.11 -14.23 5.85
CA SER A 139 -4.32 -13.17 6.51
C SER A 139 -4.79 -11.74 6.18
N TYR A 140 -5.67 -11.60 5.19
CA TYR A 140 -6.17 -10.31 4.67
C TYR A 140 -7.59 -9.95 5.14
N MET A 141 -8.31 -10.90 5.70
CA MET A 141 -9.73 -10.76 6.02
C MET A 141 -10.00 -9.62 7.02
N TYR A 142 -9.14 -9.45 8.00
CA TYR A 142 -9.32 -8.44 9.04
C TYR A 142 -9.10 -7.03 8.51
N GLY A 143 -8.07 -6.81 7.69
CA GLY A 143 -7.80 -5.52 7.05
C GLY A 143 -8.92 -5.14 6.09
N ASN A 144 -9.37 -6.07 5.24
CA ASN A 144 -10.48 -5.85 4.32
C ASN A 144 -11.78 -5.50 5.06
N ALA A 145 -12.05 -6.18 6.19
CA ALA A 145 -13.20 -5.85 7.03
C ALA A 145 -13.06 -4.47 7.70
N PHE A 146 -11.85 -4.06 8.06
CA PHE A 146 -11.58 -2.72 8.59
C PHE A 146 -11.87 -1.65 7.53
N GLU A 147 -11.35 -1.81 6.31
CA GLU A 147 -11.64 -0.90 5.19
C GLU A 147 -13.14 -0.85 4.90
N ALA A 148 -13.81 -2.01 4.81
CA ALA A 148 -15.25 -2.06 4.62
C ALA A 148 -16.03 -1.37 5.74
N PHE A 149 -15.54 -1.44 6.98
CA PHE A 149 -16.12 -0.77 8.13
C PHE A 149 -15.99 0.77 8.02
N ILE A 150 -14.85 1.26 7.52
CA ILE A 150 -14.66 2.68 7.18
C ILE A 150 -15.65 3.10 6.08
N GLY A 151 -15.84 2.30 5.04
CA GLY A 151 -16.84 2.53 4.01
C GLY A 151 -18.26 2.61 4.56
N ALA A 152 -18.60 1.74 5.53
CA ALA A 152 -19.88 1.76 6.22
C ALA A 152 -20.09 3.03 7.04
N ILE A 153 -19.07 3.48 7.79
CA ILE A 153 -19.15 4.75 8.55
C ILE A 153 -19.36 5.93 7.60
N TYR A 154 -18.64 5.94 6.49
CA TYR A 154 -18.76 7.01 5.51
C TYR A 154 -20.16 7.09 4.91
N LEU A 155 -20.76 5.98 4.51
CA LEU A 155 -22.10 5.94 3.94
C LEU A 155 -23.18 6.28 4.97
N ASP A 156 -22.99 5.89 6.21
CA ASP A 156 -23.98 6.12 7.29
C ASP A 156 -23.92 7.54 7.88
N GLN A 157 -22.69 8.08 8.05
CA GLN A 157 -22.45 9.28 8.86
C GLN A 157 -21.63 10.36 8.14
N GLY A 158 -21.09 10.07 6.95
CA GLY A 158 -20.30 11.00 6.14
C GLY A 158 -18.83 11.10 6.57
N TYR A 159 -18.09 11.89 5.80
CA TYR A 159 -16.62 12.01 5.88
C TYR A 159 -16.14 12.50 7.27
N GLU A 160 -16.75 13.56 7.79
CA GLU A 160 -16.32 14.16 9.07
C GLU A 160 -16.45 13.21 10.25
N ARG A 161 -17.49 12.37 10.26
CA ARG A 161 -17.65 11.36 11.32
C ARG A 161 -16.63 10.23 11.15
N CYS A 162 -16.37 9.82 9.92
CA CYS A 162 -15.33 8.84 9.61
C CYS A 162 -13.95 9.32 10.05
N LYS A 163 -13.62 10.57 9.75
CA LYS A 163 -12.38 11.21 10.19
C LYS A 163 -12.27 11.28 11.71
N GLN A 164 -13.34 11.71 12.41
CA GLN A 164 -13.37 11.69 13.87
C GLN A 164 -13.13 10.30 14.45
N PHE A 165 -13.72 9.26 13.86
CA PHE A 165 -13.49 7.88 14.26
C PHE A 165 -12.00 7.52 14.11
N MET A 166 -11.40 7.79 12.96
CA MET A 166 -9.99 7.53 12.72
C MET A 166 -9.08 8.28 13.70
N GLU A 167 -9.30 9.56 13.93
CA GLU A 167 -8.48 10.36 14.84
C GLU A 167 -8.63 9.89 16.30
N GLN A 168 -9.87 9.81 16.81
CA GLN A 168 -10.13 9.65 18.22
C GLN A 168 -10.11 8.20 18.70
N ARG A 169 -10.54 7.27 17.86
CA ARG A 169 -10.71 5.86 18.23
C ARG A 169 -9.57 4.98 17.73
N ILE A 170 -8.91 5.36 16.65
CA ILE A 170 -7.86 4.58 16.01
C ILE A 170 -6.48 5.20 16.26
N ILE A 171 -6.20 6.35 15.67
CA ILE A 171 -4.84 6.93 15.69
C ILE A 171 -4.41 7.29 17.10
N ASN A 172 -5.21 8.07 17.83
CA ASN A 172 -4.83 8.51 19.18
C ASN A 172 -4.70 7.38 20.21
N ARG A 173 -5.20 6.17 19.91
CA ARG A 173 -5.17 5.03 20.84
C ARG A 173 -4.16 3.97 20.50
N TYR A 174 -4.00 3.67 19.21
CA TYR A 174 -3.27 2.50 18.74
C TYR A 174 -2.08 2.83 17.85
N ILE A 175 -1.96 4.08 17.37
CA ILE A 175 -0.92 4.48 16.42
C ILE A 175 -0.06 5.59 17.01
N ASP A 176 1.19 5.29 17.31
CA ASP A 176 2.20 6.29 17.58
C ASP A 176 2.76 6.84 16.25
N LEU A 177 2.18 7.95 15.78
CA LEU A 177 2.57 8.58 14.53
C LEU A 177 4.06 8.98 14.52
N ASP A 178 4.60 9.44 15.65
CA ASP A 178 5.99 9.86 15.74
C ASP A 178 6.94 8.65 15.66
N LYS A 179 6.54 7.52 16.23
CA LYS A 179 7.29 6.26 16.11
C LYS A 179 7.24 5.69 14.70
N ILE A 180 6.05 5.69 14.07
CA ILE A 180 5.89 5.24 12.68
C ILE A 180 6.70 6.11 11.72
N SER A 181 6.69 7.42 11.92
CA SER A 181 7.44 8.36 11.09
C SER A 181 8.96 8.19 11.22
N ARG A 182 9.46 7.76 12.39
CA ARG A 182 10.89 7.47 12.63
C ARG A 182 11.30 6.06 12.16
N LYS A 183 10.36 5.10 12.12
CA LYS A 183 10.62 3.72 11.74
C LYS A 183 10.75 3.59 10.22
N GLU A 184 11.89 3.21 9.80
CA GLU A 184 12.45 3.01 8.47
C GLU A 184 13.23 4.24 7.97
N VAL A 185 14.43 4.28 8.47
CA VAL A 185 15.51 4.76 7.63
C VAL A 185 15.60 3.75 6.47
N ASN A 186 15.14 4.12 5.27
CA ASN A 186 15.38 3.32 4.08
C ASN A 186 16.88 3.35 3.81
N PHE A 187 17.59 2.40 4.42
CA PHE A 187 19.05 2.33 4.34
C PHE A 187 19.52 2.16 2.91
N LYS A 188 18.76 1.40 2.08
CA LYS A 188 19.07 1.25 0.66
C LYS A 188 19.01 2.60 -0.06
N SER A 189 17.93 3.37 0.07
CA SER A 189 17.81 4.69 -0.54
C SER A 189 18.87 5.66 -0.02
N LYS A 190 19.13 5.66 1.30
CA LYS A 190 20.20 6.48 1.88
C LYS A 190 21.59 6.14 1.34
N LEU A 191 21.87 4.86 1.14
CA LEU A 191 23.16 4.44 0.58
C LEU A 191 23.28 4.85 -0.88
N ILE A 192 22.19 4.73 -1.67
CA ILE A 192 22.15 5.18 -3.06
C ILE A 192 22.30 6.71 -3.15
N GLU A 193 21.59 7.48 -2.31
CA GLU A 193 21.76 8.94 -2.26
C GLU A 193 23.20 9.34 -1.87
N TRP A 194 23.78 8.62 -0.92
CA TRP A 194 25.17 8.83 -0.51
C TRP A 194 26.13 8.51 -1.66
N SER A 195 25.94 7.40 -2.38
CA SER A 195 26.79 7.00 -3.51
C SER A 195 26.74 8.03 -4.65
N GLN A 196 25.54 8.50 -5.00
CA GLN A 196 25.36 9.56 -6.00
C GLN A 196 26.06 10.86 -5.61
N LYS A 197 25.93 11.29 -4.33
CA LYS A 197 26.58 12.48 -3.81
C LYS A 197 28.12 12.40 -3.86
N ASN A 198 28.68 11.21 -3.59
CA ASN A 198 30.12 10.97 -3.56
C ASN A 198 30.66 10.45 -4.90
N LYS A 199 29.79 10.31 -5.92
CA LYS A 199 30.13 9.76 -7.24
C LYS A 199 30.82 8.40 -7.12
N MET A 200 30.27 7.50 -6.29
CA MET A 200 30.77 6.14 -6.07
C MET A 200 29.78 5.12 -6.62
N GLU A 201 30.29 4.04 -7.17
CA GLU A 201 29.48 2.92 -7.62
C GLU A 201 29.07 2.06 -6.43
N VAL A 202 27.78 1.64 -6.39
CA VAL A 202 27.24 0.75 -5.36
C VAL A 202 26.43 -0.34 -6.02
N SER A 203 26.80 -1.59 -5.77
CA SER A 203 26.06 -2.78 -6.21
C SER A 203 25.45 -3.53 -5.04
N PHE A 204 24.37 -4.26 -5.33
CA PHE A 204 23.66 -5.15 -4.40
C PHE A 204 23.61 -6.53 -5.00
N GLU A 205 24.39 -7.45 -4.46
CA GLU A 205 24.54 -8.81 -4.97
C GLU A 205 23.84 -9.80 -4.04
N LEU A 206 22.97 -10.65 -4.59
CA LEU A 206 22.41 -11.77 -3.85
C LEU A 206 23.45 -12.87 -3.76
N ILE A 207 23.98 -13.11 -2.55
CA ILE A 207 25.03 -14.13 -2.33
C ILE A 207 24.38 -15.50 -2.24
N GLU A 208 23.31 -15.63 -1.45
CA GLU A 208 22.74 -16.92 -1.12
C GLU A 208 21.25 -16.81 -0.86
N GLN A 209 20.55 -17.92 -1.14
CA GLN A 209 19.16 -18.13 -0.74
C GLN A 209 19.04 -19.53 -0.14
N PHE A 210 18.58 -19.64 1.10
CA PHE A 210 18.41 -20.90 1.80
C PHE A 210 17.08 -20.92 2.57
N LEU A 211 16.72 -22.08 3.13
CA LEU A 211 15.55 -22.23 4.00
C LEU A 211 16.00 -22.26 5.44
N ASP A 212 15.24 -21.59 6.33
CA ASP A 212 15.44 -21.69 7.77
C ASP A 212 14.86 -23.01 8.33
N HIS A 213 14.94 -23.18 9.66
CA HIS A 213 14.43 -24.38 10.35
C HIS A 213 12.90 -24.58 10.17
N ASP A 214 12.17 -23.50 9.90
CA ASP A 214 10.72 -23.51 9.68
C ASP A 214 10.35 -23.55 8.19
N SER A 215 11.31 -23.86 7.32
CA SER A 215 11.18 -23.92 5.85
C SER A 215 10.78 -22.57 5.21
N ASN A 216 11.07 -21.43 5.85
CA ASN A 216 10.88 -20.12 5.24
C ASN A 216 12.12 -19.74 4.42
N PRO A 217 11.96 -19.08 3.25
CA PRO A 217 13.08 -18.64 2.43
C PRO A 217 13.82 -17.48 3.12
N VAL A 218 15.14 -17.62 3.26
CA VAL A 218 16.05 -16.57 3.73
C VAL A 218 16.96 -16.15 2.59
N PHE A 219 17.12 -14.85 2.42
CA PHE A 219 17.96 -14.23 1.39
C PHE A 219 19.15 -13.55 2.06
N GLN A 220 20.34 -13.73 1.50
CA GLN A 220 21.55 -13.03 1.92
C GLN A 220 22.05 -12.14 0.79
N THR A 221 22.19 -10.83 1.07
CA THR A 221 22.67 -9.83 0.11
C THR A 221 23.97 -9.21 0.62
N GLU A 222 24.94 -9.00 -0.28
CA GLU A 222 26.12 -8.19 -0.07
C GLU A 222 25.99 -6.85 -0.79
N VAL A 223 26.42 -5.80 -0.13
CA VAL A 223 26.63 -4.49 -0.73
C VAL A 223 28.11 -4.32 -1.02
N ARG A 224 28.42 -3.90 -2.24
CA ARG A 224 29.78 -3.52 -2.65
C ARG A 224 29.83 -2.04 -3.01
N ILE A 225 30.94 -1.39 -2.66
CA ILE A 225 31.23 -0.01 -3.01
C ILE A 225 32.57 0.00 -3.76
N GLU A 226 32.57 0.49 -5.01
CA GLU A 226 33.72 0.40 -5.92
C GLU A 226 34.31 -1.03 -5.97
N GLY A 227 33.43 -2.06 -6.02
CA GLY A 227 33.78 -3.46 -6.01
C GLY A 227 34.22 -4.05 -4.67
N LEU A 228 34.40 -3.24 -3.62
CA LEU A 228 34.82 -3.69 -2.28
C LEU A 228 33.63 -4.04 -1.40
N PRO A 229 33.67 -5.16 -0.65
CA PRO A 229 32.62 -5.57 0.26
C PRO A 229 32.40 -4.53 1.37
N ALA A 230 31.19 -3.94 1.40
CA ALA A 230 30.83 -2.88 2.36
C ALA A 230 29.87 -3.35 3.46
N GLY A 231 29.08 -4.39 3.19
CA GLY A 231 28.18 -4.93 4.22
C GLY A 231 27.34 -6.08 3.70
N THR A 232 26.99 -7.01 4.59
CA THR A 232 26.10 -8.14 4.31
C THR A 232 24.85 -8.04 5.16
N GLY A 233 23.73 -8.57 4.63
CA GLY A 233 22.46 -8.59 5.35
C GLY A 233 21.61 -9.77 4.94
N THR A 234 20.93 -10.37 5.93
CA THR A 234 19.97 -11.45 5.73
C THR A 234 18.56 -10.95 5.98
N GLY A 235 17.56 -11.59 5.38
CA GLY A 235 16.15 -11.29 5.59
C GLY A 235 15.24 -12.30 4.89
N TYR A 236 13.98 -12.35 5.28
CA TYR A 236 12.97 -13.24 4.69
C TYR A 236 12.44 -12.77 3.33
N SER A 237 12.98 -11.68 2.82
CA SER A 237 12.75 -11.19 1.46
C SER A 237 14.00 -10.54 0.90
N LYS A 238 14.13 -10.50 -0.44
CA LYS A 238 15.23 -9.77 -1.11
C LYS A 238 15.27 -8.29 -0.70
N LYS A 239 14.12 -7.67 -0.49
CA LYS A 239 14.03 -6.27 -0.05
C LYS A 239 14.60 -6.08 1.36
N GLU A 240 14.27 -6.98 2.27
CA GLU A 240 14.73 -6.93 3.66
C GLU A 240 16.23 -7.20 3.76
N SER A 241 16.75 -8.22 3.05
CA SER A 241 18.19 -8.52 3.02
C SER A 241 18.99 -7.33 2.48
N GLN A 242 18.52 -6.67 1.42
CA GLN A 242 19.13 -5.45 0.87
C GLN A 242 19.12 -4.28 1.86
N GLN A 243 18.04 -4.10 2.62
CA GLN A 243 17.96 -3.05 3.66
C GLN A 243 18.97 -3.29 4.77
N ASN A 244 19.08 -4.54 5.24
CA ASN A 244 20.01 -4.93 6.30
C ASN A 244 21.47 -4.82 5.83
N ALA A 245 21.78 -5.22 4.61
CA ALA A 245 23.10 -5.04 3.99
C ALA A 245 23.47 -3.56 3.85
N ALA A 246 22.53 -2.73 3.37
CA ALA A 246 22.72 -1.28 3.25
C ALA A 246 22.94 -0.61 4.62
N GLN A 247 22.27 -1.08 5.67
CA GLN A 247 22.48 -0.59 7.05
C GLN A 247 23.93 -0.83 7.51
N MET A 248 24.48 -2.00 7.21
CA MET A 248 25.87 -2.32 7.54
C MET A 248 26.85 -1.47 6.72
N ALA A 249 26.59 -1.32 5.41
CA ALA A 249 27.39 -0.48 4.54
C ALA A 249 27.42 1.00 4.98
N ILE A 250 26.28 1.58 5.36
CA ILE A 250 26.22 2.95 5.88
C ILE A 250 27.02 3.14 7.18
N LYS A 251 27.15 2.11 8.00
CA LYS A 251 28.03 2.14 9.16
C LYS A 251 29.50 2.12 8.73
N LYS A 252 29.83 1.26 7.76
CA LYS A 252 31.19 1.04 7.28
C LYS A 252 31.77 2.24 6.51
N VAL A 253 30.94 2.98 5.76
CA VAL A 253 31.37 4.21 5.07
C VAL A 253 31.68 5.39 6.03
N LYS A 254 31.43 5.25 7.32
CA LYS A 254 31.86 6.22 8.35
C LYS A 254 33.26 5.92 8.86
N ASP A 255 33.81 4.75 8.56
CA ASP A 255 35.16 4.36 8.90
C ASP A 255 36.12 4.94 7.85
N GLN A 256 37.06 5.77 8.32
CA GLN A 256 38.01 6.47 7.47
C GLN A 256 38.94 5.50 6.75
N THR A 257 39.38 4.44 7.41
CA THR A 257 40.30 3.43 6.83
C THR A 257 39.64 2.68 5.66
N PHE A 258 38.36 2.36 5.79
CA PHE A 258 37.60 1.76 4.68
C PHE A 258 37.43 2.75 3.51
N MET A 259 37.13 4.01 3.81
CA MET A 259 36.97 5.03 2.77
C MET A 259 38.26 5.35 2.03
N ASP A 260 39.39 5.29 2.70
CA ASP A 260 40.70 5.45 2.05
C ASP A 260 40.94 4.32 1.05
N THR A 261 40.68 3.06 1.42
CA THR A 261 40.75 1.90 0.54
C THR A 261 39.80 1.99 -0.67
N VAL A 262 38.54 2.47 -0.44
CA VAL A 262 37.56 2.69 -1.51
C VAL A 262 38.05 3.76 -2.50
N ASN A 263 38.63 4.87 -2.00
CA ASN A 263 39.18 5.92 -2.85
C ASN A 263 40.38 5.45 -3.68
N GLU A 264 41.22 4.60 -3.10
CA GLU A 264 42.34 3.95 -3.84
C GLU A 264 41.83 3.05 -4.97
N ALA A 265 40.82 2.19 -4.67
CA ALA A 265 40.20 1.34 -5.67
C ALA A 265 39.58 2.14 -6.82
N LYS A 266 38.87 3.21 -6.51
CA LYS A 266 38.30 4.13 -7.49
C LYS A 266 39.34 4.78 -8.38
N SER A 267 40.48 5.16 -7.80
CA SER A 267 41.61 5.78 -8.54
C SER A 267 42.26 4.81 -9.51
N GLN A 268 42.25 3.51 -9.19
CA GLN A 268 42.79 2.44 -10.07
C GLN A 268 41.85 2.15 -11.25
N HIS A 269 40.51 2.22 -11.04
CA HIS A 269 39.55 2.00 -12.12
C HIS A 269 39.42 3.21 -13.06
N SER A 270 39.88 4.38 -12.68
CA SER A 270 39.84 5.60 -13.50
C SER A 270 41.11 5.85 -14.34
N LYS A 271 42.12 4.99 -14.29
CA LYS A 271 43.26 5.02 -15.23
C LYS A 271 42.84 4.32 -16.51
N PRO A 272 42.95 4.97 -17.70
CA PRO A 272 42.77 4.28 -18.95
C PRO A 272 43.88 3.21 -19.03
N SER A 273 43.53 1.97 -19.35
CA SER A 273 44.50 0.93 -19.75
C SER A 273 45.24 1.47 -20.97
N GLU A 274 46.50 1.81 -20.83
CA GLU A 274 47.38 1.96 -21.97
C GLU A 274 47.48 0.56 -22.61
N VAL A 275 46.74 0.37 -23.68
CA VAL A 275 46.91 -0.76 -24.57
C VAL A 275 48.20 -0.50 -25.27
N GLU A 276 49.27 -1.26 -24.93
CA GLU A 276 50.47 -1.38 -25.75
C GLU A 276 50.04 -1.84 -27.13
N THR A 277 50.04 -0.91 -28.08
CA THR A 277 49.91 -1.22 -29.50
C THR A 277 51.26 -1.77 -29.97
N GLU A 278 51.41 -3.09 -29.93
CA GLU A 278 52.42 -3.79 -30.74
C GLU A 278 52.06 -3.57 -32.21
N SER A 279 52.93 -2.85 -32.88
CA SER A 279 52.85 -2.55 -34.32
C SER A 279 53.09 -3.85 -35.12
N VAL A 280 52.01 -4.43 -35.64
CA VAL A 280 52.09 -5.42 -36.72
C VAL A 280 51.66 -4.71 -38.01
N GLU A 281 52.60 -4.63 -38.95
CA GLU A 281 52.35 -4.12 -40.31
C GLU A 281 51.31 -5.01 -41.03
N PRO A 282 50.42 -4.44 -41.84
CA PRO A 282 49.45 -5.23 -42.57
C PRO A 282 50.05 -5.73 -43.92
N GLU A 283 50.09 -7.04 -44.10
CA GLU A 283 50.29 -7.68 -45.38
C GLU A 283 48.98 -7.55 -46.22
N LEU A 284 49.12 -6.93 -47.36
CA LEU A 284 48.07 -6.75 -48.35
C LEU A 284 47.75 -8.06 -49.05
N THR A 285 46.52 -8.55 -48.95
CA THR A 285 45.95 -9.47 -49.94
C THR A 285 44.59 -8.93 -50.36
N GLU A 286 44.53 -8.62 -51.69
CA GLU A 286 43.32 -8.33 -52.46
C GLU A 286 42.35 -9.50 -52.42
N SER A 287 41.08 -9.24 -52.28
CA SER A 287 40.00 -9.49 -53.22
C SER A 287 38.65 -9.74 -52.55
N GLU A 288 37.72 -9.20 -53.20
CA GLU A 288 36.31 -9.50 -53.40
C GLU A 288 35.28 -8.61 -52.66
N ALA A 289 34.76 -7.74 -53.53
CA ALA A 289 33.57 -6.94 -53.33
C ALA A 289 32.33 -7.83 -53.16
N MET A 290 31.54 -7.58 -52.09
CA MET A 290 30.11 -7.91 -52.08
C MET A 290 29.34 -6.76 -51.45
N GLU A 291 28.29 -6.35 -52.16
CA GLU A 291 27.40 -5.25 -51.90
C GLU A 291 26.63 -5.37 -50.57
N PRO A 292 26.19 -4.25 -49.96
CA PRO A 292 25.44 -4.30 -48.68
C PRO A 292 23.97 -4.59 -48.94
N ASP A 293 23.49 -5.65 -48.30
CA ASP A 293 22.08 -6.02 -48.26
C ASP A 293 21.36 -5.14 -47.23
N THR A 294 20.40 -4.43 -47.73
CA THR A 294 19.51 -3.52 -46.96
C THR A 294 18.54 -4.37 -46.15
N LEU A 295 18.71 -4.41 -44.85
CA LEU A 295 17.73 -4.97 -43.91
C LEU A 295 16.76 -3.85 -43.46
N GLU A 296 15.58 -3.88 -44.04
CA GLU A 296 14.42 -3.10 -43.61
C GLU A 296 14.01 -3.43 -42.21
N THR A 297 14.01 -2.43 -41.34
CA THR A 297 13.40 -2.49 -40.01
C THR A 297 11.88 -2.36 -40.15
N LYS A 298 11.15 -3.46 -39.99
CA LYS A 298 9.69 -3.47 -39.82
C LYS A 298 9.35 -3.15 -38.37
N THR A 299 8.76 -1.99 -38.13
CA THR A 299 7.99 -1.67 -36.95
C THR A 299 6.63 -2.38 -37.00
N PRO A 300 6.12 -2.99 -35.94
CA PRO A 300 4.75 -3.50 -35.92
C PRO A 300 3.77 -2.36 -35.70
N GLU A 301 2.90 -2.16 -36.71
CA GLU A 301 1.70 -1.32 -36.63
C GLU A 301 0.72 -1.93 -35.60
N VAL A 302 0.22 -1.08 -34.71
CA VAL A 302 -0.88 -1.39 -33.79
C VAL A 302 -2.17 -1.20 -34.55
N GLU A 303 -2.84 -2.29 -34.89
CA GLU A 303 -4.17 -2.31 -35.51
C GLU A 303 -5.22 -1.87 -34.45
N THR A 304 -5.78 -0.68 -34.64
CA THR A 304 -6.99 -0.21 -33.95
C THR A 304 -8.20 -0.77 -34.66
N ALA A 305 -8.79 -1.81 -34.07
CA ALA A 305 -10.10 -2.29 -34.52
C ALA A 305 -11.19 -1.37 -33.92
N ALA A 306 -11.72 -0.48 -34.75
CA ALA A 306 -12.98 0.21 -34.50
C ALA A 306 -14.13 -0.72 -34.83
N ASN A 307 -14.88 -1.17 -33.81
CA ASN A 307 -16.16 -1.84 -33.99
C ASN A 307 -17.26 -0.78 -34.01
N GLU A 308 -17.76 -0.52 -35.19
CA GLU A 308 -19.06 0.13 -35.42
C GLU A 308 -20.17 -0.76 -34.90
N VAL A 309 -20.93 -0.26 -33.93
CA VAL A 309 -22.22 -0.85 -33.52
C VAL A 309 -23.32 -0.07 -34.20
N GLU A 310 -23.90 -0.69 -35.23
CA GLU A 310 -25.08 -0.29 -35.95
C GLU A 310 -26.29 -0.19 -35.00
N THR A 311 -26.87 1.00 -34.91
CA THR A 311 -28.17 1.27 -34.27
C THR A 311 -29.29 0.79 -35.17
N THR A 312 -29.95 -0.28 -34.82
CA THR A 312 -31.29 -0.60 -35.37
C THR A 312 -32.35 -0.14 -34.36
N VAL A 313 -33.01 0.93 -34.78
CA VAL A 313 -34.27 1.39 -34.22
C VAL A 313 -35.38 0.46 -34.74
N ASN A 314 -36.10 -0.19 -33.86
CA ASN A 314 -37.41 -0.79 -34.19
C ASN A 314 -38.45 -0.20 -33.24
N GLU A 315 -39.29 0.62 -33.85
CA GLU A 315 -40.61 1.00 -33.40
C GLU A 315 -41.46 -0.26 -33.25
N VAL A 316 -42.14 -0.41 -32.11
CA VAL A 316 -43.32 -1.24 -31.99
C VAL A 316 -44.40 -0.42 -31.30
N GLU A 317 -45.45 -0.21 -32.11
CA GLU A 317 -46.67 0.50 -31.83
C GLU A 317 -47.44 0.02 -30.59
N ALA A 318 -48.10 1.02 -30.03
CA ALA A 318 -49.16 0.88 -29.07
C ALA A 318 -50.35 0.04 -29.61
N THR A 319 -50.87 -0.90 -28.83
CA THR A 319 -52.28 -1.26 -28.92
C THR A 319 -52.86 -1.38 -27.52
N GLU A 320 -53.72 -0.40 -27.23
CA GLU A 320 -54.76 -0.50 -26.19
C GLU A 320 -55.72 -1.70 -26.53
N THR A 321 -56.06 -2.47 -25.55
CA THR A 321 -57.47 -2.98 -25.44
C THR A 321 -57.83 -3.26 -23.99
N GLU A 322 -58.84 -2.54 -23.57
CA GLU A 322 -59.77 -2.83 -22.46
C GLU A 322 -60.23 -4.30 -22.44
N LYS A 323 -60.40 -4.89 -21.28
CA LYS A 323 -61.63 -5.45 -20.74
C LYS A 323 -61.41 -6.41 -19.55
N ALA A 324 -62.24 -6.12 -18.60
CA ALA A 324 -62.86 -6.90 -17.54
C ALA A 324 -62.11 -7.02 -16.23
#